data_47cc5aeff169f9c1015149a6ce711ac9
#
_entry.id   47cc5aeff169f9c1015149a6ce711ac9
#
_cell.length_a   1.000
_cell.length_b   1.000
_cell.length_c   1.000
_cell.angle_alpha   90.00
_cell.angle_beta   90.00
_cell.angle_gamma   90.00
#
_symmetry.space_group_name_H-M   'P 1'
#
loop_
_entity.id
_entity.type
_entity.pdbx_description
1 polymer ?
#
loop_
_entity_poly.entity_id
_entity_poly.type
_entity_poly.pdbx_seq_one_letter_code
_entity_poly.pdbx_strand_id
1 'polypeptide(L)'
;MKTTKFKMFTAAFAIVAAFSTGAYAQTDKKTAEKQNDKKFDNKMEDDAEFVVEAADDGMFEVQAAQLAKTNASSAKIKELAEHMSTDHSKANEELKKVAAKKNITLPTKLSDKRQKDFDELTKAKGAEFDKEYAKMMVKYHKDAIDLFQKEADKGHDGELKGWASSKIPVLQHHLSMAETAKELVK
;
A
#
# COMPACT_ATOMS: atom_id res chain seq x y z
N MET A 1 -43.58 -61.01 24.70
CA MET A 1 -42.83 -59.72 24.78
C MET A 1 -42.29 -59.39 23.39
N LYS A 2 -42.94 -58.44 22.73
CA LYS A 2 -42.47 -57.96 21.35
C LYS A 2 -41.71 -56.70 21.56
N THR A 3 -40.37 -56.69 21.23
CA THR A 3 -39.54 -55.54 21.31
C THR A 3 -39.59 -54.80 19.95
N THR A 4 -40.21 -53.64 19.94
CA THR A 4 -40.29 -52.76 18.79
C THR A 4 -38.96 -51.95 18.67
N LYS A 5 -38.18 -52.18 17.62
CA LYS A 5 -36.97 -51.41 17.31
C LYS A 5 -37.37 -50.09 16.64
N PHE A 6 -37.12 -48.98 17.32
CA PHE A 6 -37.31 -47.61 16.81
C PHE A 6 -36.08 -47.25 15.94
N LYS A 7 -36.30 -47.09 14.64
CA LYS A 7 -35.26 -46.59 13.72
C LYS A 7 -35.26 -45.06 13.78
N MET A 8 -34.21 -44.47 14.38
CA MET A 8 -33.94 -43.05 14.29
C MET A 8 -33.39 -42.75 12.92
N PHE A 9 -34.14 -41.98 12.12
CA PHE A 9 -33.65 -41.33 10.90
C PHE A 9 -32.98 -40.01 11.28
N THR A 10 -31.66 -39.98 11.26
CA THR A 10 -30.88 -38.70 11.32
C THR A 10 -30.86 -38.09 9.92
N ALA A 11 -31.68 -37.08 9.72
CA ALA A 11 -31.59 -36.23 8.55
C ALA A 11 -30.41 -35.27 8.74
N ALA A 12 -29.30 -35.55 8.07
CA ALA A 12 -28.18 -34.61 7.98
C ALA A 12 -28.56 -33.46 7.04
N PHE A 13 -28.84 -32.30 7.59
CA PHE A 13 -29.01 -31.05 6.85
C PHE A 13 -27.62 -30.56 6.46
N ALA A 14 -27.20 -30.85 5.27
CA ALA A 14 -25.98 -30.23 4.69
C ALA A 14 -26.32 -28.80 4.28
N ILE A 15 -25.96 -27.83 5.12
CA ILE A 15 -25.96 -26.41 4.74
C ILE A 15 -24.78 -26.22 3.81
N VAL A 16 -25.02 -26.24 2.51
CA VAL A 16 -24.07 -25.75 1.51
C VAL A 16 -24.09 -24.23 1.60
N ALA A 17 -23.18 -23.67 2.40
CA ALA A 17 -22.86 -22.25 2.33
C ALA A 17 -22.16 -22.01 1.00
N ALA A 18 -22.91 -21.56 0.01
CA ALA A 18 -22.33 -21.03 -1.23
C ALA A 18 -21.61 -19.72 -0.88
N PHE A 19 -20.32 -19.81 -0.54
CA PHE A 19 -19.44 -18.65 -0.58
C PHE A 19 -19.30 -18.26 -2.05
N SER A 20 -20.13 -17.31 -2.48
CA SER A 20 -19.85 -16.56 -3.70
C SER A 20 -18.56 -15.75 -3.44
N THR A 21 -17.42 -16.33 -3.75
CA THR A 21 -16.18 -15.57 -3.94
C THR A 21 -16.40 -14.72 -5.18
N GLY A 22 -17.01 -13.56 -4.99
CA GLY A 22 -16.97 -12.52 -5.99
C GLY A 22 -15.49 -12.27 -6.26
N ALA A 23 -15.01 -12.67 -7.43
CA ALA A 23 -13.71 -12.27 -7.89
C ALA A 23 -13.76 -10.76 -8.03
N TYR A 24 -13.33 -10.03 -6.99
CA TYR A 24 -13.11 -8.60 -7.11
C TYR A 24 -12.02 -8.43 -8.15
N ALA A 25 -12.39 -7.88 -9.31
CA ALA A 25 -11.43 -7.59 -10.36
C ALA A 25 -10.33 -6.71 -9.77
N GLN A 26 -9.08 -7.20 -9.82
CA GLN A 26 -7.95 -6.43 -9.35
C GLN A 26 -7.82 -5.17 -10.21
N THR A 27 -7.80 -4.02 -9.57
CA THR A 27 -7.70 -2.71 -10.22
C THR A 27 -6.25 -2.25 -10.11
N ASP A 28 -5.57 -2.07 -11.24
CA ASP A 28 -4.27 -1.43 -11.28
C ASP A 28 -4.40 0.09 -11.30
N LYS A 29 -3.27 0.78 -11.12
CA LYS A 29 -3.19 2.25 -11.10
C LYS A 29 -3.87 2.88 -12.31
N LYS A 30 -3.51 2.46 -13.54
CA LYS A 30 -4.05 3.00 -14.79
C LYS A 30 -5.56 2.81 -14.92
N THR A 31 -6.07 1.69 -14.42
CA THR A 31 -7.52 1.42 -14.40
C THR A 31 -8.23 2.30 -13.38
N ALA A 32 -7.63 2.52 -12.21
CA ALA A 32 -8.17 3.41 -11.19
C ALA A 32 -8.22 4.87 -11.68
N GLU A 33 -7.13 5.37 -12.27
CA GLU A 33 -7.06 6.69 -12.90
C GLU A 33 -8.19 6.85 -13.92
N LYS A 34 -8.27 5.99 -14.93
CA LYS A 34 -9.31 6.03 -15.96
C LYS A 34 -10.76 5.97 -15.42
N GLN A 35 -10.97 5.32 -14.28
CA GLN A 35 -12.27 5.30 -13.61
C GLN A 35 -12.57 6.64 -12.92
N ASN A 36 -11.56 7.26 -12.35
CA ASN A 36 -11.68 8.57 -11.68
C ASN A 36 -11.88 9.69 -12.70
N ASP A 37 -11.13 9.72 -13.80
CA ASP A 37 -11.26 10.69 -14.91
C ASP A 37 -12.70 10.76 -15.46
N LYS A 38 -13.42 9.64 -15.45
CA LYS A 38 -14.82 9.60 -15.87
C LYS A 38 -15.81 10.16 -14.84
N LYS A 39 -15.36 10.30 -13.58
CA LYS A 39 -16.22 10.73 -12.46
C LYS A 39 -16.05 12.18 -12.11
N PHE A 40 -14.86 12.71 -12.32
CA PHE A 40 -14.44 14.00 -11.77
C PHE A 40 -14.19 15.02 -12.88
N ASP A 41 -14.31 16.29 -12.54
CA ASP A 41 -13.82 17.43 -13.34
C ASP A 41 -12.30 17.61 -13.10
N ASN A 42 -11.66 18.44 -13.92
CA ASN A 42 -10.22 18.65 -13.91
C ASN A 42 -9.62 18.92 -12.52
N LYS A 43 -10.34 19.60 -11.62
CA LYS A 43 -9.84 19.93 -10.30
C LYS A 43 -9.82 18.72 -9.37
N MET A 44 -10.92 17.98 -9.35
CA MET A 44 -11.01 16.78 -8.52
C MET A 44 -10.26 15.61 -9.15
N GLU A 45 -10.01 15.65 -10.47
CA GLU A 45 -9.15 14.71 -11.20
C GLU A 45 -7.71 14.81 -10.72
N ASP A 46 -7.15 16.02 -10.61
CA ASP A 46 -5.78 16.25 -10.08
C ASP A 46 -5.62 15.69 -8.65
N ASP A 47 -6.59 15.94 -7.77
CA ASP A 47 -6.59 15.42 -6.40
C ASP A 47 -6.74 13.88 -6.39
N ALA A 48 -7.55 13.32 -7.30
CA ALA A 48 -7.73 11.87 -7.43
C ALA A 48 -6.46 11.18 -7.97
N GLU A 49 -5.72 11.80 -8.90
CA GLU A 49 -4.41 11.31 -9.35
C GLU A 49 -3.42 11.23 -8.21
N PHE A 50 -3.34 12.29 -7.38
CA PHE A 50 -2.52 12.26 -6.17
C PHE A 50 -2.88 11.07 -5.26
N VAL A 51 -4.17 10.86 -5.00
CA VAL A 51 -4.66 9.77 -4.13
C VAL A 51 -4.30 8.39 -4.70
N VAL A 52 -4.40 8.20 -6.02
CA VAL A 52 -4.06 6.95 -6.71
C VAL A 52 -2.55 6.70 -6.67
N GLU A 53 -1.71 7.73 -6.91
CA GLU A 53 -0.25 7.62 -6.81
C GLU A 53 0.17 7.28 -5.38
N ALA A 54 -0.34 8.01 -4.39
CA ALA A 54 -0.04 7.77 -2.98
C ALA A 54 -0.44 6.35 -2.52
N ALA A 55 -1.53 5.80 -3.06
CA ALA A 55 -1.96 4.44 -2.75
C ALA A 55 -1.04 3.38 -3.38
N ASP A 56 -0.59 3.57 -4.63
CA ASP A 56 0.34 2.67 -5.32
C ASP A 56 1.69 2.66 -4.61
N ASP A 57 2.21 3.84 -4.27
CA ASP A 57 3.47 4.00 -3.54
C ASP A 57 3.40 3.38 -2.14
N GLY A 58 2.37 3.68 -1.39
CA GLY A 58 2.19 3.14 -0.04
C GLY A 58 2.03 1.61 -0.01
N MET A 59 1.36 1.02 -1.02
CA MET A 59 1.31 -0.44 -1.16
C MET A 59 2.68 -1.04 -1.43
N PHE A 60 3.46 -0.42 -2.34
CA PHE A 60 4.81 -0.85 -2.64
C PHE A 60 5.71 -0.79 -1.41
N GLU A 61 5.70 0.33 -0.66
CA GLU A 61 6.57 0.54 0.50
C GLU A 61 6.27 -0.46 1.62
N VAL A 62 5.00 -0.79 1.87
CA VAL A 62 4.64 -1.86 2.83
C VAL A 62 5.17 -3.22 2.38
N GLN A 63 5.03 -3.60 1.10
CA GLN A 63 5.53 -4.88 0.59
C GLN A 63 7.06 -4.94 0.62
N ALA A 64 7.75 -3.88 0.19
CA ALA A 64 9.21 -3.77 0.23
C ALA A 64 9.75 -3.83 1.67
N ALA A 65 9.07 -3.20 2.62
CA ALA A 65 9.41 -3.26 4.04
C ALA A 65 9.24 -4.67 4.62
N GLN A 66 8.18 -5.39 4.26
CA GLN A 66 8.01 -6.79 4.68
C GLN A 66 9.13 -7.68 4.12
N LEU A 67 9.51 -7.46 2.86
CA LEU A 67 10.63 -8.18 2.24
C LEU A 67 11.95 -7.85 2.95
N ALA A 68 12.18 -6.61 3.35
CA ALA A 68 13.38 -6.19 4.06
C ALA A 68 13.55 -6.86 5.42
N LYS A 69 12.47 -7.14 6.15
CA LYS A 69 12.52 -7.89 7.43
C LYS A 69 13.17 -9.27 7.29
N THR A 70 13.03 -9.90 6.12
CA THR A 70 13.53 -11.25 5.83
C THR A 70 14.84 -11.25 5.05
N ASN A 71 15.03 -10.34 4.10
CA ASN A 71 16.14 -10.36 3.16
C ASN A 71 17.35 -9.52 3.62
N ALA A 72 17.13 -8.52 4.47
CA ALA A 72 18.18 -7.64 4.93
C ALA A 72 19.14 -8.33 5.91
N SER A 73 20.42 -8.00 5.82
CA SER A 73 21.45 -8.38 6.79
C SER A 73 21.69 -7.30 7.85
N SER A 74 21.58 -6.02 7.46
CA SER A 74 21.81 -4.89 8.34
C SER A 74 20.67 -4.68 9.34
N ALA A 75 21.02 -4.53 10.62
CA ALA A 75 20.06 -4.18 11.66
C ALA A 75 19.41 -2.81 11.40
N LYS A 76 20.15 -1.86 10.81
CA LYS A 76 19.60 -0.54 10.44
C LYS A 76 18.58 -0.58 9.31
N ILE A 77 18.78 -1.47 8.35
CA ILE A 77 17.76 -1.70 7.30
C ILE A 77 16.50 -2.34 7.88
N LYS A 78 16.64 -3.29 8.81
CA LYS A 78 15.49 -3.90 9.49
C LYS A 78 14.73 -2.90 10.36
N GLU A 79 15.43 -2.02 11.08
CA GLU A 79 14.84 -0.93 11.85
C GLU A 79 14.06 0.03 10.93
N LEU A 80 14.67 0.49 9.83
CA LEU A 80 14.01 1.30 8.82
C LEU A 80 12.75 0.62 8.29
N ALA A 81 12.84 -0.66 7.92
CA ALA A 81 11.72 -1.43 7.40
C ALA A 81 10.55 -1.57 8.41
N GLU A 82 10.84 -1.64 9.71
CA GLU A 82 9.81 -1.67 10.75
C GLU A 82 9.01 -0.37 10.79
N HIS A 83 9.70 0.79 10.77
CA HIS A 83 9.07 2.10 10.70
C HIS A 83 8.24 2.25 9.42
N MET A 84 8.83 1.92 8.25
CA MET A 84 8.13 1.96 6.96
C MET A 84 6.85 1.13 6.98
N SER A 85 6.95 -0.13 7.42
CA SER A 85 5.80 -1.03 7.47
C SER A 85 4.68 -0.50 8.36
N THR A 86 5.02 0.05 9.52
CA THR A 86 4.04 0.54 10.50
C THR A 86 3.36 1.81 9.99
N ASP A 87 4.14 2.81 9.59
CA ASP A 87 3.61 4.13 9.27
C ASP A 87 2.89 4.14 7.92
N HIS A 88 3.42 3.45 6.90
CA HIS A 88 2.75 3.36 5.60
C HIS A 88 1.49 2.49 5.66
N SER A 89 1.45 1.42 6.48
CA SER A 89 0.19 0.68 6.69
C SER A 89 -0.90 1.57 7.28
N LYS A 90 -0.55 2.37 8.28
CA LYS A 90 -1.49 3.32 8.89
C LYS A 90 -1.94 4.39 7.88
N ALA A 91 -1.00 4.98 7.13
CA ALA A 91 -1.30 5.99 6.12
C ALA A 91 -2.22 5.42 5.02
N ASN A 92 -1.99 4.20 4.58
CA ASN A 92 -2.83 3.51 3.59
C ASN A 92 -4.27 3.31 4.08
N GLU A 93 -4.47 2.93 5.35
CA GLU A 93 -5.80 2.79 5.92
C GLU A 93 -6.52 4.15 6.08
N GLU A 94 -5.80 5.20 6.40
CA GLU A 94 -6.33 6.57 6.44
C GLU A 94 -6.73 7.02 5.02
N LEU A 95 -5.87 6.80 4.02
CA LEU A 95 -6.12 7.16 2.63
C LEU A 95 -7.35 6.43 2.08
N LYS A 96 -7.50 5.13 2.37
CA LYS A 96 -8.71 4.37 2.01
C LYS A 96 -9.99 5.02 2.52
N LYS A 97 -9.98 5.50 3.77
CA LYS A 97 -11.15 6.15 4.37
C LYS A 97 -11.49 7.47 3.67
N VAL A 98 -10.47 8.28 3.38
CA VAL A 98 -10.65 9.56 2.69
C VAL A 98 -11.12 9.32 1.25
N ALA A 99 -10.50 8.40 0.52
CA ALA A 99 -10.89 8.03 -0.85
C ALA A 99 -12.34 7.52 -0.93
N ALA A 100 -12.75 6.68 0.03
CA ALA A 100 -14.12 6.18 0.08
C ALA A 100 -15.15 7.30 0.28
N LYS A 101 -14.89 8.26 1.18
CA LYS A 101 -15.76 9.42 1.39
C LYS A 101 -15.93 10.26 0.12
N LYS A 102 -14.88 10.32 -0.70
CA LYS A 102 -14.83 11.14 -1.93
C LYS A 102 -15.18 10.34 -3.19
N ASN A 103 -15.54 9.06 -3.03
CA ASN A 103 -15.84 8.17 -4.15
C ASN A 103 -14.67 8.03 -5.14
N ILE A 104 -13.43 8.18 -4.67
CA ILE A 104 -12.21 7.97 -5.45
C ILE A 104 -11.91 6.47 -5.51
N THR A 105 -11.72 5.94 -6.70
CA THR A 105 -11.30 4.54 -6.91
C THR A 105 -9.81 4.41 -6.66
N LEU A 106 -9.42 3.46 -5.82
CA LEU A 106 -8.01 3.14 -5.54
C LEU A 106 -7.54 1.90 -6.30
N PRO A 107 -6.24 1.80 -6.62
CA PRO A 107 -5.64 0.56 -7.07
C PRO A 107 -5.67 -0.48 -5.94
N THR A 108 -5.78 -1.76 -6.32
CA THR A 108 -5.77 -2.91 -5.41
C THR A 108 -4.57 -3.84 -5.63
N LYS A 109 -3.74 -3.52 -6.61
CA LYS A 109 -2.44 -4.15 -6.90
C LYS A 109 -1.46 -3.09 -7.35
N LEU A 110 -0.18 -3.42 -7.27
CA LEU A 110 0.89 -2.53 -7.73
C LEU A 110 0.75 -2.22 -9.23
N SER A 111 1.14 -1.01 -9.63
CA SER A 111 1.37 -0.68 -11.03
C SER A 111 2.51 -1.53 -11.61
N ASP A 112 2.55 -1.65 -12.94
CA ASP A 112 3.61 -2.40 -13.62
C ASP A 112 5.02 -1.90 -13.24
N LYS A 113 5.17 -0.58 -13.04
CA LYS A 113 6.42 0.03 -12.59
C LYS A 113 6.78 -0.43 -11.18
N ARG A 114 5.86 -0.32 -10.23
CA ARG A 114 6.11 -0.71 -8.83
C ARG A 114 6.28 -2.22 -8.68
N GLN A 115 5.56 -3.01 -9.46
CA GLN A 115 5.75 -4.45 -9.50
C GLN A 115 7.15 -4.81 -10.00
N LYS A 116 7.62 -4.18 -11.08
CA LYS A 116 8.99 -4.38 -11.58
C LYS A 116 10.04 -4.01 -10.55
N ASP A 117 9.90 -2.86 -9.90
CA ASP A 117 10.82 -2.40 -8.85
C ASP A 117 10.84 -3.40 -7.67
N PHE A 118 9.68 -3.95 -7.29
CA PHE A 118 9.57 -4.98 -6.26
C PHE A 118 10.24 -6.29 -6.70
N ASP A 119 9.99 -6.74 -7.92
CA ASP A 119 10.57 -7.96 -8.48
C ASP A 119 12.11 -7.88 -8.59
N GLU A 120 12.65 -6.70 -8.89
CA GLU A 120 14.10 -6.47 -8.87
C GLU A 120 14.64 -6.57 -7.44
N LEU A 121 13.97 -5.98 -6.47
CA LEU A 121 14.38 -6.05 -5.06
C LEU A 121 14.34 -7.48 -4.51
N THR A 122 13.43 -8.35 -4.97
CA THR A 122 13.35 -9.75 -4.53
C THR A 122 14.56 -10.59 -4.92
N LYS A 123 15.32 -10.18 -5.94
CA LYS A 123 16.51 -10.91 -6.43
C LYS A 123 17.72 -10.74 -5.51
N ALA A 124 17.77 -9.65 -4.76
CA ALA A 124 18.87 -9.34 -3.86
C ALA A 124 18.66 -9.93 -2.46
N LYS A 125 19.75 -10.23 -1.76
CA LYS A 125 19.75 -10.68 -0.36
C LYS A 125 21.00 -10.18 0.37
N GLY A 126 20.91 -10.12 1.70
CA GLY A 126 22.05 -9.73 2.54
C GLY A 126 22.50 -8.30 2.22
N ALA A 127 23.79 -8.09 2.11
CA ALA A 127 24.38 -6.77 1.89
C ALA A 127 23.98 -6.14 0.56
N GLU A 128 23.74 -6.93 -0.48
CA GLU A 128 23.25 -6.42 -1.77
C GLU A 128 21.82 -5.90 -1.63
N PHE A 129 20.96 -6.64 -0.94
CA PHE A 129 19.61 -6.19 -0.62
C PHE A 129 19.64 -4.88 0.18
N ASP A 130 20.49 -4.80 1.21
CA ASP A 130 20.62 -3.63 2.05
C ASP A 130 20.92 -2.36 1.25
N LYS A 131 21.85 -2.45 0.29
CA LYS A 131 22.22 -1.33 -0.60
C LYS A 131 21.09 -0.89 -1.51
N GLU A 132 20.46 -1.85 -2.19
CA GLU A 132 19.40 -1.54 -3.14
C GLU A 132 18.14 -1.02 -2.42
N TYR A 133 17.77 -1.61 -1.27
CA TYR A 133 16.65 -1.14 -0.46
C TYR A 133 16.87 0.29 0.02
N ALA A 134 18.02 0.58 0.64
CA ALA A 134 18.32 1.92 1.14
C ALA A 134 18.32 2.98 0.02
N LYS A 135 18.94 2.67 -1.12
CA LYS A 135 18.95 3.55 -2.31
C LYS A 135 17.53 3.82 -2.82
N MET A 136 16.70 2.78 -2.86
CA MET A 136 15.32 2.87 -3.33
C MET A 136 14.47 3.71 -2.37
N MET A 137 14.60 3.49 -1.06
CA MET A 137 13.86 4.26 -0.05
C MET A 137 14.24 5.75 -0.07
N VAL A 138 15.52 6.09 -0.22
CA VAL A 138 15.94 7.50 -0.39
C VAL A 138 15.28 8.13 -1.61
N LYS A 139 15.26 7.44 -2.74
CA LYS A 139 14.65 7.97 -3.96
C LYS A 139 13.15 8.19 -3.79
N TYR A 140 12.44 7.17 -3.33
CA TYR A 140 10.98 7.22 -3.24
C TYR A 140 10.48 8.22 -2.21
N HIS A 141 11.18 8.38 -1.09
CA HIS A 141 10.79 9.39 -0.11
C HIS A 141 11.03 10.82 -0.59
N LYS A 142 12.05 11.06 -1.43
CA LYS A 142 12.20 12.37 -2.10
C LYS A 142 11.04 12.63 -3.04
N ASP A 143 10.75 11.68 -3.91
CA ASP A 143 9.62 11.78 -4.86
C ASP A 143 8.28 11.95 -4.12
N ALA A 144 8.06 11.20 -3.02
CA ALA A 144 6.85 11.30 -2.21
C ALA A 144 6.71 12.65 -1.50
N ILE A 145 7.80 13.19 -0.92
CA ILE A 145 7.77 14.53 -0.29
C ILE A 145 7.34 15.58 -1.30
N ASP A 146 7.88 15.56 -2.52
CA ASP A 146 7.50 16.50 -3.57
C ASP A 146 6.04 16.34 -3.98
N LEU A 147 5.56 15.10 -4.11
CA LEU A 147 4.16 14.78 -4.44
C LEU A 147 3.20 15.31 -3.36
N PHE A 148 3.49 15.01 -2.09
CA PHE A 148 2.66 15.40 -0.95
C PHE A 148 2.70 16.92 -0.71
N GLN A 149 3.85 17.56 -0.93
CA GLN A 149 3.95 19.02 -0.85
C GLN A 149 3.13 19.70 -1.95
N LYS A 150 3.19 19.17 -3.19
CA LYS A 150 2.35 19.66 -4.29
C LYS A 150 0.87 19.60 -3.94
N GLU A 151 0.40 18.48 -3.39
CA GLU A 151 -0.99 18.33 -2.96
C GLU A 151 -1.35 19.29 -1.82
N ALA A 152 -0.50 19.38 -0.79
CA ALA A 152 -0.73 20.28 0.34
C ALA A 152 -0.86 21.76 -0.09
N ASP A 153 -0.05 22.18 -1.06
CA ASP A 153 -0.02 23.57 -1.53
C ASP A 153 -1.10 23.86 -2.58
N LYS A 154 -1.29 22.94 -3.55
CA LYS A 154 -2.04 23.19 -4.78
C LYS A 154 -3.30 22.35 -4.94
N GLY A 155 -3.50 21.30 -4.12
CA GLY A 155 -4.72 20.49 -4.14
C GLY A 155 -5.99 21.34 -3.96
N HIS A 156 -7.09 20.85 -4.44
CA HIS A 156 -8.37 21.59 -4.45
C HIS A 156 -9.26 21.19 -3.27
N ASP A 157 -9.20 19.93 -2.84
CA ASP A 157 -9.99 19.42 -1.72
C ASP A 157 -9.29 19.67 -0.38
N GLY A 158 -9.95 20.36 0.54
CA GLY A 158 -9.35 20.73 1.82
C GLY A 158 -9.00 19.56 2.74
N GLU A 159 -9.72 18.42 2.65
CA GLU A 159 -9.41 17.23 3.46
C GLU A 159 -8.17 16.51 2.92
N LEU A 160 -8.02 16.42 1.59
CA LEU A 160 -6.85 15.83 0.94
C LEU A 160 -5.61 16.68 1.17
N LYS A 161 -5.69 18.00 1.01
CA LYS A 161 -4.61 18.94 1.38
C LYS A 161 -4.15 18.77 2.82
N GLY A 162 -5.09 18.73 3.75
CA GLY A 162 -4.79 18.57 5.17
C GLY A 162 -4.17 17.21 5.47
N TRP A 163 -4.66 16.15 4.85
CA TRP A 163 -4.10 14.82 4.99
C TRP A 163 -2.67 14.76 4.43
N ALA A 164 -2.44 15.24 3.21
CA ALA A 164 -1.12 15.29 2.59
C ALA A 164 -0.12 16.07 3.46
N SER A 165 -0.47 17.27 3.88
CA SER A 165 0.37 18.10 4.77
C SER A 165 0.74 17.36 6.07
N SER A 166 -0.19 16.59 6.66
CA SER A 166 0.03 15.84 7.90
C SER A 166 1.05 14.69 7.74
N LYS A 167 1.31 14.20 6.51
CA LYS A 167 2.25 13.10 6.24
C LYS A 167 3.68 13.58 5.97
N ILE A 168 3.88 14.82 5.54
CA ILE A 168 5.21 15.36 5.18
C ILE A 168 6.25 15.16 6.30
N PRO A 169 5.98 15.45 7.58
CA PRO A 169 6.98 15.25 8.64
C PRO A 169 7.43 13.78 8.79
N VAL A 170 6.51 12.82 8.64
CA VAL A 170 6.84 11.39 8.71
C VAL A 170 7.69 10.98 7.50
N LEU A 171 7.33 11.43 6.30
CA LEU A 171 8.11 11.18 5.08
C LEU A 171 9.53 11.74 5.18
N GLN A 172 9.69 12.95 5.73
CA GLN A 172 11.00 13.57 5.99
C GLN A 172 11.83 12.77 7.01
N HIS A 173 11.19 12.28 8.07
CA HIS A 173 11.84 11.41 9.05
C HIS A 173 12.32 10.10 8.40
N HIS A 174 11.49 9.44 7.62
CA HIS A 174 11.84 8.24 6.87
C HIS A 174 12.99 8.49 5.88
N LEU A 175 12.98 9.62 5.17
CA LEU A 175 14.08 10.01 4.29
C LEU A 175 15.40 10.09 5.06
N SER A 176 15.41 10.77 6.21
CA SER A 176 16.61 10.89 7.06
C SER A 176 17.12 9.53 7.54
N MET A 177 16.20 8.62 7.94
CA MET A 177 16.55 7.25 8.32
C MET A 177 17.13 6.47 7.13
N ALA A 178 16.53 6.60 5.95
CA ALA A 178 16.99 5.93 4.73
C ALA A 178 18.37 6.44 4.27
N GLU A 179 18.61 7.75 4.35
CA GLU A 179 19.92 8.35 4.04
C GLU A 179 20.99 7.85 5.02
N THR A 180 20.68 7.82 6.33
CA THR A 180 21.57 7.25 7.35
C THR A 180 21.87 5.77 7.10
N ALA A 181 20.83 4.97 6.83
CA ALA A 181 21.00 3.55 6.53
C ALA A 181 21.86 3.33 5.27
N LYS A 182 21.63 4.13 4.22
CA LYS A 182 22.40 4.08 2.97
C LYS A 182 23.89 4.35 3.17
N GLU A 183 24.25 5.30 4.06
CA GLU A 183 25.66 5.57 4.36
C GLU A 183 26.33 4.38 5.07
N LEU A 184 25.60 3.65 5.88
CA LEU A 184 26.11 2.50 6.66
C LEU A 184 26.26 1.19 5.86
N VAL A 185 25.57 1.09 4.71
CA VAL A 185 25.56 -0.15 3.88
C VAL A 185 26.26 0.02 2.53
N LYS A 186 27.13 1.00 2.40
CA LYS A 186 27.95 1.29 1.18
C LYS A 186 28.85 0.15 0.78
#